data_c8fcf3047daafe268adccbf4f2790126
#
_entry.id   c8fcf3047daafe268adccbf4f2790126
#
_cell.length_a   1.000
_cell.length_b   1.000
_cell.length_c   1.000
_cell.angle_alpha   90.00
_cell.angle_beta   90.00
_cell.angle_gamma   90.00
#
_symmetry.space_group_name_H-M   'P 1'
#
loop_
_entity.id
_entity.type
_entity.pdbx_description
1 polymer ?
#
loop_
_entity_poly.entity_id
_entity_poly.type
_entity_poly.pdbx_seq_one_letter_code
_entity_poly.pdbx_strand_id
1 'polypeptide(L)'
;MRILLFDPFHGASGDMIVGALLAAGADRKRVIAAMASVVATPAIEDVERDGIAAIRVTTHASASHRTLEEVHARVRGADAPPEAIAMAHRVFSRLHTAETEVHGKLAHFHEVGADDAIADVIGACT
;
A
#
# COMPACT_ATOMS: atom_id res chain seq x y z
N MET A 1 7.12 -19.94 -16.41
CA MET A 1 6.11 -19.31 -15.54
C MET A 1 6.85 -18.68 -14.36
N ARG A 2 6.52 -17.45 -13.98
CA ARG A 2 7.02 -16.82 -12.75
C ARG A 2 5.94 -16.92 -11.69
N ILE A 3 6.32 -17.29 -10.48
CA ILE A 3 5.41 -17.38 -9.33
C ILE A 3 5.94 -16.45 -8.25
N LEU A 4 5.07 -15.67 -7.64
CA LEU A 4 5.34 -14.88 -6.45
C LEU A 4 4.65 -15.57 -5.28
N LEU A 5 5.43 -15.94 -4.27
CA LEU A 5 4.94 -16.52 -3.02
C LEU A 5 5.24 -15.57 -1.87
N PHE A 6 4.21 -15.18 -1.13
CA PHE A 6 4.37 -14.46 0.14
C PHE A 6 4.35 -15.47 1.29
N ASP A 7 5.38 -15.41 2.13
CA ASP A 7 5.42 -16.15 3.40
C ASP A 7 5.33 -15.16 4.56
N PRO A 8 4.15 -14.95 5.15
CA PRO A 8 3.93 -13.95 6.19
C PRO A 8 4.34 -14.44 7.59
N PHE A 9 5.40 -15.21 7.73
CA PHE A 9 5.83 -15.81 9.01
C PHE A 9 6.05 -14.77 10.12
N HIS A 10 6.50 -13.56 9.74
CA HIS A 10 6.68 -12.41 10.65
C HIS A 10 5.62 -11.30 10.48
N GLY A 11 4.49 -11.62 9.89
CA GLY A 11 3.44 -10.67 9.53
C GLY A 11 3.57 -10.13 8.11
N ALA A 12 2.60 -9.30 7.71
CA ALA A 12 2.55 -8.71 6.38
C ALA A 12 1.83 -7.36 6.45
N SER A 13 2.55 -6.30 6.83
CA SER A 13 2.07 -4.93 6.68
C SER A 13 2.28 -4.42 5.24
N GLY A 14 1.61 -3.34 4.87
CA GLY A 14 1.68 -2.80 3.51
C GLY A 14 3.10 -2.39 3.11
N ASP A 15 3.80 -1.68 3.98
CA ASP A 15 5.20 -1.28 3.82
C ASP A 15 6.15 -2.49 3.67
N MET A 16 5.92 -3.56 4.44
CA MET A 16 6.66 -4.82 4.30
C MET A 16 6.44 -5.48 2.94
N ILE A 17 5.21 -5.48 2.45
CA ILE A 17 4.87 -6.02 1.12
C ILE A 17 5.58 -5.21 0.02
N VAL A 18 5.51 -3.88 0.06
CA VAL A 18 6.22 -3.01 -0.89
C VAL A 18 7.71 -3.25 -0.83
N GLY A 19 8.31 -3.30 0.36
CA GLY A 19 9.72 -3.58 0.56
C GLY A 19 10.14 -4.94 -0.03
N ALA A 20 9.35 -5.98 0.18
CA ALA A 20 9.60 -7.31 -0.35
C ALA A 20 9.51 -7.34 -1.88
N LEU A 21 8.54 -6.67 -2.49
CA LEU A 21 8.40 -6.57 -3.94
C LEU A 21 9.58 -5.82 -4.57
N LEU A 22 10.03 -4.73 -3.95
CA LEU A 22 11.21 -3.98 -4.36
C LEU A 22 12.48 -4.85 -4.28
N ALA A 23 12.64 -5.60 -3.20
CA ALA A 23 13.76 -6.54 -3.03
C ALA A 23 13.71 -7.67 -4.07
N ALA A 24 12.52 -8.09 -4.49
CA ALA A 24 12.31 -9.08 -5.54
C ALA A 24 12.52 -8.52 -6.97
N GLY A 25 12.81 -7.23 -7.11
CA GLY A 25 13.15 -6.61 -8.40
C GLY A 25 12.03 -5.81 -9.06
N ALA A 26 11.01 -5.38 -8.31
CA ALA A 26 10.04 -4.40 -8.81
C ALA A 26 10.73 -3.08 -9.19
N ASP A 27 10.16 -2.37 -10.17
CA ASP A 27 10.72 -1.09 -10.63
C ASP A 27 10.58 -0.01 -9.56
N ARG A 28 11.70 0.24 -8.85
CA ARG A 28 11.78 1.20 -7.75
C ARG A 28 11.30 2.60 -8.14
N LYS A 29 11.62 3.06 -9.36
CA LYS A 29 11.23 4.40 -9.81
C LYS A 29 9.72 4.51 -9.99
N ARG A 30 9.10 3.50 -10.59
CA ARG A 30 7.64 3.45 -10.80
C ARG A 30 6.90 3.36 -9.48
N VAL A 31 7.34 2.48 -8.57
CA VAL A 31 6.74 2.34 -7.24
C VAL A 31 6.82 3.66 -6.46
N ILE A 32 8.00 4.31 -6.41
CA ILE A 32 8.16 5.59 -5.74
C ILE A 32 7.26 6.67 -6.36
N ALA A 33 7.20 6.76 -7.68
CA ALA A 33 6.37 7.74 -8.36
C ALA A 33 4.88 7.55 -8.03
N ALA A 34 4.40 6.31 -8.05
CA ALA A 34 3.03 5.99 -7.69
C ALA A 34 2.71 6.37 -6.24
N MET A 35 3.56 5.99 -5.28
CA MET A 35 3.39 6.34 -3.87
C MET A 35 3.45 7.84 -3.63
N ALA A 36 4.43 8.54 -4.22
CA ALA A 36 4.63 9.98 -4.08
C ALA A 36 3.51 10.81 -4.73
N SER A 37 2.76 10.25 -5.66
CA SER A 37 1.61 10.92 -6.27
C SER A 37 0.38 11.00 -5.37
N VAL A 38 0.30 10.16 -4.33
CA VAL A 38 -0.85 10.10 -3.40
C VAL A 38 -0.52 10.61 -2.00
N VAL A 39 0.76 10.57 -1.60
CA VAL A 39 1.27 11.06 -0.30
C VAL A 39 2.63 11.73 -0.49
N ALA A 40 3.26 12.16 0.62
CA ALA A 40 4.66 12.61 0.57
C ALA A 40 5.57 11.46 0.11
N THR A 41 6.66 11.80 -0.60
CA THR A 41 7.63 10.83 -1.12
C THR A 41 8.12 9.90 -0.01
N PRO A 42 7.98 8.56 -0.18
CA PRO A 42 8.43 7.61 0.82
C PRO A 42 9.95 7.56 0.89
N ALA A 43 10.50 7.28 2.07
CA ALA A 43 11.90 6.91 2.22
C ALA A 43 12.05 5.41 1.96
N ILE A 44 13.04 5.05 1.11
CA ILE A 44 13.34 3.67 0.75
C ILE A 44 14.81 3.41 1.01
N GLU A 45 15.11 2.52 1.95
CA GLU A 45 16.44 2.25 2.44
C GLU A 45 16.78 0.76 2.29
N ASP A 46 17.99 0.49 1.79
CA ASP A 46 18.54 -0.85 1.84
C ASP A 46 19.01 -1.11 3.28
N VAL A 47 18.53 -2.19 3.88
CA VAL A 47 18.79 -2.56 5.26
C VAL A 47 19.20 -4.03 5.36
N GLU A 48 19.82 -4.38 6.49
CA GLU A 48 20.11 -5.78 6.82
C GLU A 48 19.47 -6.12 8.17
N ARG A 49 18.83 -7.26 8.24
CA ARG A 49 18.25 -7.81 9.46
C ARG A 49 18.68 -9.26 9.62
N ASP A 50 19.39 -9.56 10.68
CA ASP A 50 19.89 -10.91 10.98
C ASP A 50 20.68 -11.57 9.82
N GLY A 51 21.49 -10.76 9.11
CA GLY A 51 22.25 -11.21 7.95
C GLY A 51 21.47 -11.34 6.65
N ILE A 52 20.20 -10.93 6.64
CA ILE A 52 19.33 -10.95 5.45
C ILE A 52 19.17 -9.53 4.91
N ALA A 53 19.55 -9.33 3.64
CA ALA A 53 19.33 -8.08 2.94
C ALA A 53 17.84 -7.84 2.70
N ALA A 54 17.36 -6.64 3.00
CA ALA A 54 15.97 -6.26 2.86
C ALA A 54 15.84 -4.78 2.46
N ILE A 55 14.65 -4.37 2.08
CA ILE A 55 14.31 -2.97 1.80
C ILE A 55 13.28 -2.50 2.82
N ARG A 56 13.62 -1.41 3.51
CA ARG A 56 12.68 -0.70 4.38
C ARG A 56 11.99 0.39 3.58
N VAL A 57 10.68 0.45 3.70
CA VAL A 57 9.85 1.54 3.18
C VAL A 57 9.26 2.29 4.36
N THR A 58 9.39 3.62 4.36
CA THR A 58 8.82 4.47 5.40
C THR A 58 7.99 5.57 4.74
N THR A 59 6.72 5.61 5.06
CA THR A 59 5.80 6.67 4.64
C THR A 59 5.61 7.67 5.77
N HIS A 60 5.56 8.96 5.44
CA HIS A 60 5.21 10.02 6.38
C HIS A 60 3.71 10.31 6.22
N ALA A 61 2.90 9.61 7.00
CA ALA A 61 1.46 9.73 6.93
C ALA A 61 0.91 10.75 7.91
N SER A 62 -0.06 11.54 7.47
CA SER A 62 -0.99 12.22 8.37
C SER A 62 -2.15 11.28 8.70
N ALA A 63 -2.50 11.16 9.98
CA ALA A 63 -3.69 10.45 10.38
C ALA A 63 -4.91 11.23 9.85
N SER A 64 -5.67 10.62 8.95
CA SER A 64 -6.89 11.20 8.44
C SER A 64 -7.94 10.10 8.29
N HIS A 65 -9.13 10.40 8.81
CA HIS A 65 -10.29 9.55 8.61
C HIS A 65 -10.89 9.88 7.25
N ARG A 66 -10.99 8.89 6.36
CA ARG A 66 -11.55 9.06 5.02
C ARG A 66 -12.70 8.10 4.77
N THR A 67 -13.65 8.55 3.97
CA THR A 67 -14.65 7.67 3.37
C THR A 67 -14.02 6.83 2.27
N LEU A 68 -14.67 5.73 1.90
CA LEU A 68 -14.26 4.91 0.75
C LEU A 68 -14.17 5.74 -0.54
N GLU A 69 -15.08 6.68 -0.73
CA GLU A 69 -15.09 7.54 -1.93
C GLU A 69 -13.89 8.47 -1.98
N GLU A 70 -13.49 9.07 -0.85
CA GLU A 70 -12.29 9.90 -0.74
C GLU A 70 -11.02 9.09 -1.01
N VAL A 71 -10.95 7.84 -0.51
CA VAL A 71 -9.84 6.93 -0.81
C VAL A 71 -9.81 6.60 -2.30
N HIS A 72 -10.95 6.25 -2.89
CA HIS A 72 -11.04 6.00 -4.32
C HIS A 72 -10.67 7.21 -5.18
N ALA A 73 -11.02 8.42 -4.75
CA ALA A 73 -10.63 9.64 -5.44
C ALA A 73 -9.10 9.83 -5.45
N ARG A 74 -8.43 9.57 -4.32
CA ARG A 74 -6.97 9.58 -4.22
C ARG A 74 -6.31 8.55 -5.13
N VAL A 75 -6.78 7.31 -5.09
CA VAL A 75 -6.28 6.20 -5.91
C VAL A 75 -6.43 6.49 -7.40
N ARG A 76 -7.56 7.08 -7.84
CA ARG A 76 -7.77 7.47 -9.24
C ARG A 76 -6.76 8.50 -9.75
N GLY A 77 -6.26 9.36 -8.88
CA GLY A 77 -5.27 10.39 -9.21
C GLY A 77 -3.82 9.89 -9.14
N ALA A 78 -3.58 8.63 -8.86
CA ALA A 78 -2.23 8.08 -8.72
C ALA A 78 -1.50 8.00 -10.07
N ASP A 79 -0.20 8.29 -10.06
CA ASP A 79 0.71 8.06 -11.19
C ASP A 79 1.10 6.57 -11.25
N ALA A 80 0.15 5.75 -11.66
CA ALA A 80 0.28 4.30 -11.71
C ALA A 80 -0.43 3.71 -12.96
N PRO A 81 -0.05 2.51 -13.41
CA PRO A 81 -0.76 1.83 -14.49
C PRO A 81 -2.25 1.62 -14.17
N PRO A 82 -3.13 1.65 -15.18
CA PRO A 82 -4.57 1.44 -14.99
C PRO A 82 -4.90 0.14 -14.23
N GLU A 83 -4.14 -0.92 -14.46
CA GLU A 83 -4.31 -2.21 -13.79
C GLU A 83 -3.99 -2.13 -12.30
N ALA A 84 -2.96 -1.37 -11.94
CA ALA A 84 -2.59 -1.12 -10.54
C ALA A 84 -3.67 -0.31 -9.82
N ILE A 85 -4.17 0.75 -10.45
CA ILE A 85 -5.30 1.55 -9.95
C ILE A 85 -6.54 0.68 -9.74
N ALA A 86 -6.89 -0.15 -10.72
CA ALA A 86 -8.03 -1.06 -10.64
C ALA A 86 -7.86 -2.09 -9.50
N MET A 87 -6.64 -2.61 -9.30
CA MET A 87 -6.34 -3.52 -8.21
C MET A 87 -6.46 -2.81 -6.85
N ALA A 88 -5.91 -1.62 -6.70
CA ALA A 88 -6.01 -0.83 -5.48
C ALA A 88 -7.48 -0.53 -5.10
N HIS A 89 -8.32 -0.20 -6.07
CA HIS A 89 -9.75 -0.04 -5.84
C HIS A 89 -10.41 -1.31 -5.29
N ARG A 90 -10.06 -2.50 -5.80
CA ARG A 90 -10.58 -3.78 -5.29
C ARG A 90 -10.12 -4.04 -3.86
N VAL A 91 -8.86 -3.73 -3.53
CA VAL A 91 -8.32 -3.88 -2.16
C VAL A 91 -9.12 -3.03 -1.19
N PHE A 92 -9.27 -1.72 -1.45
CA PHE A 92 -10.03 -0.84 -0.56
C PHE A 92 -11.50 -1.18 -0.45
N SER A 93 -12.14 -1.62 -1.54
CA SER A 93 -13.53 -2.09 -1.48
C SER A 93 -13.69 -3.31 -0.57
N ARG A 94 -12.76 -4.27 -0.62
CA ARG A 94 -12.79 -5.44 0.27
C ARG A 94 -12.53 -5.07 1.72
N LEU A 95 -11.59 -4.16 1.98
CA LEU A 95 -11.31 -3.66 3.33
C LEU A 95 -12.55 -2.97 3.92
N HIS A 96 -13.20 -2.10 3.14
CA HIS A 96 -14.43 -1.43 3.57
C HIS A 96 -15.56 -2.42 3.87
N THR A 97 -15.73 -3.45 3.05
CA THR A 97 -16.72 -4.51 3.30
C THR A 97 -16.42 -5.21 4.64
N ALA A 98 -15.17 -5.60 4.88
CA ALA A 98 -14.77 -6.25 6.10
C ALA A 98 -14.98 -5.35 7.34
N GLU A 99 -14.60 -4.08 7.28
CA GLU A 99 -14.85 -3.12 8.36
C GLU A 99 -16.34 -2.92 8.63
N THR A 100 -17.16 -2.86 7.58
CA THR A 100 -18.61 -2.71 7.70
C THR A 100 -19.25 -3.93 8.36
N GLU A 101 -18.76 -5.12 8.06
CA GLU A 101 -19.22 -6.37 8.70
C GLU A 101 -18.89 -6.41 10.20
N VAL A 102 -17.72 -5.89 10.60
CA VAL A 102 -17.27 -5.89 12.00
C VAL A 102 -17.86 -4.73 12.81
N HIS A 103 -17.90 -3.53 12.24
CA HIS A 103 -18.24 -2.29 12.95
C HIS A 103 -19.61 -1.70 12.58
N GLY A 104 -20.33 -2.29 11.62
CA GLY A 104 -21.64 -1.82 11.15
C GLY A 104 -21.56 -0.71 10.10
N LYS A 105 -22.74 -0.27 9.62
CA LYS A 105 -22.90 0.61 8.43
C LYS A 105 -22.30 2.02 8.52
N LEU A 106 -21.78 2.43 9.67
CA LEU A 106 -21.14 3.74 9.87
C LEU A 106 -19.60 3.65 9.88
N ALA A 107 -19.04 2.56 9.37
CA ALA A 107 -17.59 2.38 9.32
C ALA A 107 -16.95 3.45 8.42
N HIS A 108 -16.34 4.44 9.06
CA HIS A 108 -15.30 5.23 8.41
C HIS A 108 -13.98 4.46 8.54
N PHE A 109 -13.13 4.52 7.53
CA PHE A 109 -11.78 4.00 7.67
C PHE A 109 -11.04 4.72 8.79
N HIS A 110 -10.90 4.09 9.95
CA HIS A 110 -10.16 4.66 11.08
C HIS A 110 -8.65 4.55 10.90
N GLU A 111 -8.17 3.43 10.38
CA GLU A 111 -6.75 3.17 10.18
C GLU A 111 -6.42 3.01 8.67
N VAL A 112 -7.28 2.35 7.92
CA VAL A 112 -7.03 1.99 6.51
C VAL A 112 -7.25 3.17 5.55
N GLY A 113 -7.89 4.24 5.98
CA GLY A 113 -8.03 5.50 5.23
C GLY A 113 -6.86 6.47 5.42
N ALA A 114 -5.85 6.09 6.21
CA ALA A 114 -4.66 6.90 6.43
C ALA A 114 -3.77 6.95 5.17
N ASP A 115 -2.97 7.99 5.07
CA ASP A 115 -2.13 8.23 3.89
C ASP A 115 -1.11 7.11 3.64
N ASP A 116 -0.58 6.48 4.70
CA ASP A 116 0.33 5.34 4.61
C ASP A 116 -0.33 4.13 3.94
N ALA A 117 -1.56 3.78 4.35
CA ALA A 117 -2.28 2.66 3.77
C ALA A 117 -2.57 2.89 2.27
N ILE A 118 -2.90 4.13 1.87
CA ILE A 118 -3.12 4.46 0.46
C ILE A 118 -1.82 4.32 -0.35
N ALA A 119 -0.71 4.84 0.19
CA ALA A 119 0.60 4.73 -0.45
C ALA A 119 1.05 3.28 -0.57
N ASP A 120 0.93 2.51 0.49
CA ASP A 120 1.35 1.11 0.51
C ASP A 120 0.53 0.25 -0.46
N VAL A 121 -0.78 0.42 -0.49
CA VAL A 121 -1.64 -0.31 -1.43
C VAL A 121 -1.32 0.04 -2.87
N ILE A 122 -1.21 1.34 -3.21
CA ILE A 122 -0.90 1.73 -4.59
C ILE A 122 0.53 1.30 -4.99
N GLY A 123 1.48 1.42 -4.07
CA GLY A 123 2.86 0.96 -4.29
C GLY A 123 2.96 -0.54 -4.52
N ALA A 124 2.23 -1.34 -3.74
CA ALA A 124 2.20 -2.79 -3.89
C ALA A 124 1.49 -3.25 -5.18
N CYS A 125 0.53 -2.46 -5.68
CA CYS A 125 -0.20 -2.77 -6.91
C CYS A 125 0.54 -2.34 -8.19
N THR A 126 1.53 -1.43 -8.05
CA THR A 126 2.29 -0.87 -9.18
C THR A 126 3.43 -1.77 -9.62
#